data_23f775154d17e629b69787785f4a9599
#
_entry.id   23f775154d17e629b69787785f4a9599
#
_cell.length_a   1.000
_cell.length_b   1.000
_cell.length_c   1.000
_cell.angle_alpha   90.00
_cell.angle_beta   90.00
_cell.angle_gamma   90.00
#
_symmetry.space_group_name_H-M   'P 1'
#
loop_
_entity.id
_entity.type
_entity.pdbx_description
1 polymer ?
#
loop_
_entity_poly.entity_id
_entity_poly.type
_entity_poly.pdbx_seq_one_letter_code
_entity_poly.pdbx_strand_id
1 'polypeptide(L)'
;MADKAYWQIDSAKLARDILDQARTAHTEEDLKMRVEPLLRRVFEQIGVDVDIVAYERTTALTAKRMDAVYGYVVIEYKGPGKLATPAAVRSAKEQLQTYLEEEAQQHGAQQEDFLEKAVGIALDERHILFVRYSKNARILSLPVPAEPAQGDLFPEVKPQRGFQSQGPFAITASSLNSLLIYVRSAARRPLTAGYLATVFGPEHPVARLLVSELYAAATRGQRRSQFPRVATFYEEWDRLFGVVYGEKLDKAEKATEEAAKLYSLPTGIRLKTLLFAIHTFYAFLMKLIAIELLALQRDTQVTSFVGGLAALDDSGVKAKLSELESGSGFQDRGIANFLEADFFS
;
A
#
# COMPACT_ATOMS: atom_id res chain seq x y z
N MET A 1 -8.99 17.04 10.93
CA MET A 1 -8.69 17.21 9.49
C MET A 1 -8.79 15.83 8.85
N ALA A 2 -9.27 15.72 7.61
CA ALA A 2 -9.22 14.42 6.92
C ALA A 2 -7.74 14.09 6.62
N ASP A 3 -7.32 12.85 6.89
CA ASP A 3 -5.97 12.38 6.62
C ASP A 3 -5.68 12.49 5.13
N LYS A 4 -4.52 13.05 4.79
CA LYS A 4 -4.05 13.06 3.40
C LYS A 4 -3.57 11.67 3.01
N ALA A 5 -3.83 11.28 1.78
CA ALA A 5 -3.15 10.13 1.22
C ALA A 5 -1.66 10.47 1.02
N TYR A 6 -0.75 9.48 1.19
CA TYR A 6 0.70 9.73 1.11
C TYR A 6 1.13 10.31 -0.26
N TRP A 7 0.43 9.99 -1.34
CA TRP A 7 0.70 10.56 -2.68
C TRP A 7 0.26 12.03 -2.83
N GLN A 8 -0.49 12.58 -1.87
CA GLN A 8 -0.84 14.00 -1.82
C GLN A 8 0.24 14.82 -1.10
N ILE A 9 1.27 14.15 -0.57
CA ILE A 9 2.44 14.81 0.02
C ILE A 9 3.38 15.20 -1.11
N ASP A 10 3.79 16.46 -1.14
CA ASP A 10 4.86 16.92 -2.03
C ASP A 10 6.21 16.40 -1.52
N SER A 11 6.53 15.16 -1.90
CA SER A 11 7.76 14.48 -1.50
C SER A 11 9.01 15.16 -2.07
N ALA A 12 8.90 15.88 -3.19
CA ALA A 12 10.02 16.65 -3.74
C ALA A 12 10.31 17.88 -2.88
N LYS A 13 9.28 18.56 -2.39
CA LYS A 13 9.43 19.64 -1.41
C LYS A 13 10.00 19.11 -0.10
N LEU A 14 9.45 18.01 0.42
CA LEU A 14 9.92 17.38 1.65
C LEU A 14 11.40 17.01 1.55
N ALA A 15 11.86 16.45 0.41
CA ALA A 15 13.26 16.14 0.19
C ALA A 15 14.15 17.38 0.26
N ARG A 16 13.74 18.46 -0.38
CA ARG A 16 14.47 19.75 -0.31
C ARG A 16 14.53 20.28 1.12
N ASP A 17 13.40 20.30 1.81
CA ASP A 17 13.30 20.81 3.18
C ASP A 17 14.21 20.00 4.13
N ILE A 18 14.24 18.66 3.99
CA ILE A 18 15.12 17.78 4.78
C ILE A 18 16.58 18.07 4.45
N LEU A 19 16.97 18.11 3.17
CA LEU A 19 18.36 18.35 2.76
C LEU A 19 18.86 19.74 3.22
N ASP A 20 18.02 20.77 3.16
CA ASP A 20 18.35 22.11 3.60
C ASP A 20 18.58 22.17 5.12
N GLN A 21 17.73 21.51 5.91
CA GLN A 21 17.91 21.41 7.35
C GLN A 21 19.11 20.54 7.74
N ALA A 22 19.31 19.42 7.05
CA ALA A 22 20.40 18.49 7.31
C ALA A 22 21.79 19.07 6.97
N ARG A 23 21.88 19.99 5.99
CA ARG A 23 23.13 20.60 5.55
C ARG A 23 23.90 21.32 6.65
N THR A 24 23.20 21.83 7.66
CA THR A 24 23.78 22.55 8.78
C THR A 24 23.90 21.71 10.05
N ALA A 25 23.56 20.43 9.99
CA ALA A 25 23.73 19.52 11.10
C ALA A 25 25.19 19.06 11.19
N HIS A 26 25.75 19.08 12.39
CA HIS A 26 27.13 18.69 12.67
C HIS A 26 27.22 17.38 13.46
N THR A 27 26.14 17.03 14.15
CA THR A 27 26.04 15.82 14.98
C THR A 27 24.77 15.04 14.62
N GLU A 28 24.66 13.82 15.12
CA GLU A 28 23.47 12.97 15.03
C GLU A 28 22.28 13.67 15.69
N GLU A 29 22.47 14.23 16.89
CA GLU A 29 21.44 14.93 17.63
C GLU A 29 20.97 16.20 16.90
N ASP A 30 21.89 16.97 16.30
CA ASP A 30 21.54 18.11 15.46
C ASP A 30 20.66 17.70 14.28
N LEU A 31 21.02 16.59 13.61
CA LEU A 31 20.24 16.07 12.49
C LEU A 31 18.84 15.68 12.93
N LYS A 32 18.73 14.92 14.02
CA LYS A 32 17.47 14.50 14.63
C LYS A 32 16.59 15.70 14.94
N MET A 33 17.10 16.66 15.69
CA MET A 33 16.36 17.85 16.09
C MET A 33 15.81 18.66 14.92
N ARG A 34 16.47 18.65 13.78
CA ARG A 34 16.06 19.41 12.58
C ARG A 34 15.13 18.64 11.65
N VAL A 35 15.35 17.35 11.49
CA VAL A 35 14.64 16.52 10.51
C VAL A 35 13.38 15.89 11.10
N GLU A 36 13.42 15.42 12.34
CA GLU A 36 12.29 14.78 13.02
C GLU A 36 11.00 15.62 12.99
N PRO A 37 11.01 16.94 13.26
CA PRO A 37 9.79 17.74 13.20
C PRO A 37 9.16 17.81 11.79
N LEU A 38 9.99 17.74 10.73
CA LEU A 38 9.50 17.72 9.35
C LEU A 38 8.80 16.37 9.05
N LEU A 39 9.44 15.27 9.42
CA LEU A 39 8.87 13.93 9.24
C LEU A 39 7.60 13.76 10.07
N ARG A 40 7.63 14.15 11.34
CA ARG A 40 6.47 14.07 12.25
C ARG A 40 5.25 14.80 11.68
N ARG A 41 5.42 16.04 11.21
CA ARG A 41 4.34 16.79 10.56
C ARG A 41 3.72 16.07 9.37
N VAL A 42 4.56 15.42 8.56
CA VAL A 42 4.09 14.67 7.40
C VAL A 42 3.42 13.37 7.82
N PHE A 43 3.93 12.67 8.83
CA PHE A 43 3.31 11.46 9.37
C PHE A 43 1.91 11.75 9.92
N GLU A 44 1.74 12.83 10.67
CA GLU A 44 0.43 13.32 11.13
C GLU A 44 -0.52 13.57 9.95
N GLN A 45 -0.04 14.18 8.87
CA GLN A 45 -0.87 14.45 7.68
C GLN A 45 -1.36 13.18 6.98
N ILE A 46 -0.59 12.10 7.03
CA ILE A 46 -0.98 10.81 6.42
C ILE A 46 -1.68 9.88 7.42
N GLY A 47 -2.08 10.39 8.58
CA GLY A 47 -2.86 9.64 9.57
C GLY A 47 -2.05 8.60 10.35
N VAL A 48 -0.76 8.83 10.54
CA VAL A 48 0.08 8.07 11.48
C VAL A 48 -0.05 8.74 12.84
N ASP A 49 -0.41 7.96 13.85
CA ASP A 49 -0.50 8.44 15.23
C ASP A 49 0.91 8.66 15.78
N VAL A 50 1.30 9.94 15.86
CA VAL A 50 2.62 10.35 16.33
C VAL A 50 2.68 10.53 17.86
N ASP A 51 1.55 10.46 18.55
CA ASP A 51 1.50 10.56 20.01
C ASP A 51 1.87 9.23 20.68
N ILE A 52 1.82 8.12 19.90
CA ILE A 52 2.27 6.78 20.35
C ILE A 52 3.79 6.59 20.14
N VAL A 53 4.49 7.62 19.71
CA VAL A 53 5.93 7.54 19.45
C VAL A 53 6.71 7.37 20.74
N ALA A 54 7.45 6.26 20.84
CA ALA A 54 8.43 6.09 21.91
C ALA A 54 9.76 6.73 21.47
N TYR A 55 10.06 7.92 21.99
CA TYR A 55 11.36 8.54 21.81
C TYR A 55 12.38 7.98 22.78
N GLU A 56 13.61 7.82 22.31
CA GLU A 56 14.74 7.37 23.15
C GLU A 56 14.43 6.10 23.97
N ARG A 57 13.65 5.20 23.39
CA ARG A 57 13.33 3.95 24.05
C ARG A 57 14.60 3.11 24.22
N THR A 58 14.93 2.83 25.45
CA THR A 58 16.06 1.95 25.77
C THR A 58 15.63 0.52 25.58
N THR A 59 16.37 -0.25 24.77
CA THR A 59 16.11 -1.66 24.59
C THR A 59 16.41 -2.42 25.89
N ALA A 60 15.58 -3.40 26.21
CA ALA A 60 15.67 -4.13 27.48
C ALA A 60 16.95 -4.97 27.61
N LEU A 61 17.53 -5.40 26.49
CA LEU A 61 18.66 -6.32 26.46
C LEU A 61 20.03 -5.64 26.31
N THR A 62 20.12 -4.61 25.47
CA THR A 62 21.42 -3.99 25.16
C THR A 62 21.61 -2.61 25.75
N ALA A 63 20.60 -2.06 26.44
CA ALA A 63 20.58 -0.68 26.93
C ALA A 63 20.87 0.39 25.85
N LYS A 64 20.78 0.03 24.56
CA LYS A 64 20.89 0.97 23.46
C LYS A 64 19.59 1.76 23.29
N ARG A 65 19.71 3.00 22.92
CA ARG A 65 18.56 3.90 22.66
C ARG A 65 18.23 3.90 21.18
N MET A 66 16.94 3.72 20.86
CA MET A 66 16.38 3.96 19.54
C MET A 66 15.93 5.43 19.46
N ASP A 67 16.16 6.08 18.34
CA ASP A 67 15.83 7.49 18.18
C ASP A 67 14.32 7.76 18.14
N ALA A 68 13.61 7.03 17.28
CA ALA A 68 12.14 7.12 17.21
C ALA A 68 11.52 5.78 16.79
N VAL A 69 10.39 5.42 17.39
CA VAL A 69 9.62 4.22 17.06
C VAL A 69 8.18 4.60 16.75
N TYR A 70 7.71 4.29 15.56
CA TYR A 70 6.35 4.52 15.07
C TYR A 70 5.67 3.19 14.77
N GLY A 71 5.10 2.55 15.78
CA GLY A 71 4.52 1.22 15.65
C GLY A 71 5.55 0.17 15.20
N TYR A 72 5.47 -0.28 13.96
CA TYR A 72 6.41 -1.26 13.37
C TYR A 72 7.61 -0.59 12.67
N VAL A 73 7.78 0.72 12.74
CA VAL A 73 8.87 1.45 12.10
C VAL A 73 9.83 2.00 13.15
N VAL A 74 11.10 1.62 13.04
CA VAL A 74 12.19 2.17 13.82
C VAL A 74 12.98 3.13 12.94
N ILE A 75 13.13 4.40 13.38
CA ILE A 75 13.97 5.38 12.70
C ILE A 75 15.18 5.65 13.56
N GLU A 76 16.34 5.57 12.93
CA GLU A 76 17.65 5.82 13.51
C GLU A 76 18.34 6.95 12.73
N TYR A 77 18.66 8.03 13.38
CA TYR A 77 19.43 9.11 12.78
C TYR A 77 20.92 8.77 12.87
N LYS A 78 21.68 9.17 11.89
CA LYS A 78 23.12 8.96 11.82
C LYS A 78 23.84 10.28 11.58
N GLY A 79 24.93 10.47 12.26
CA GLY A 79 25.76 11.66 12.06
C GLY A 79 26.16 11.82 10.58
N PRO A 80 26.51 13.05 10.14
CA PRO A 80 26.86 13.33 8.76
C PRO A 80 27.91 12.38 8.18
N GLY A 81 27.64 11.87 6.96
CA GLY A 81 28.52 10.93 6.23
C GLY A 81 28.51 9.49 6.75
N LYS A 82 27.69 9.16 7.75
CA LYS A 82 27.69 7.82 8.36
C LYS A 82 26.98 6.75 7.53
N LEU A 83 26.37 7.12 6.42
CA LEU A 83 25.85 6.18 5.41
C LEU A 83 26.61 6.26 4.08
N ALA A 84 27.72 6.99 4.03
CA ALA A 84 28.50 7.19 2.80
C ALA A 84 29.49 6.04 2.48
N THR A 85 29.81 5.17 3.45
CA THR A 85 30.79 4.09 3.25
C THR A 85 30.17 2.71 3.47
N PRO A 86 30.65 1.67 2.74
CA PRO A 86 30.13 0.30 2.93
C PRO A 86 30.25 -0.23 4.35
N ALA A 87 31.30 0.15 5.09
CA ALA A 87 31.50 -0.25 6.48
C ALA A 87 30.46 0.40 7.40
N ALA A 88 30.20 1.70 7.23
CA ALA A 88 29.21 2.44 8.00
C ALA A 88 27.79 1.96 7.71
N VAL A 89 27.47 1.67 6.44
CA VAL A 89 26.18 1.06 6.04
C VAL A 89 25.97 -0.30 6.70
N ARG A 90 27.01 -1.13 6.76
CA ARG A 90 26.97 -2.42 7.43
C ARG A 90 26.69 -2.27 8.91
N SER A 91 27.38 -1.35 9.59
CA SER A 91 27.17 -1.06 11.01
C SER A 91 25.74 -0.54 11.27
N ALA A 92 25.22 0.36 10.44
CA ALA A 92 23.83 0.85 10.57
C ALA A 92 22.81 -0.28 10.36
N LYS A 93 23.06 -1.17 9.40
CA LYS A 93 22.23 -2.35 9.16
C LYS A 93 22.22 -3.26 10.40
N GLU A 94 23.38 -3.61 10.93
CA GLU A 94 23.51 -4.48 12.12
C GLU A 94 22.79 -3.87 13.34
N GLN A 95 22.91 -2.56 13.52
CA GLN A 95 22.21 -1.86 14.60
C GLN A 95 20.68 -1.92 14.44
N LEU A 96 20.15 -1.63 13.24
CA LEU A 96 18.72 -1.74 12.97
C LEU A 96 18.22 -3.18 13.12
N GLN A 97 19.00 -4.18 12.69
CA GLN A 97 18.65 -5.59 12.91
C GLN A 97 18.50 -5.89 14.39
N THR A 98 19.47 -5.48 15.21
CA THR A 98 19.42 -5.67 16.67
C THR A 98 18.16 -5.03 17.25
N TYR A 99 17.82 -3.81 16.85
CA TYR A 99 16.62 -3.13 17.36
C TYR A 99 15.33 -3.84 16.98
N LEU A 100 15.21 -4.29 15.74
CA LEU A 100 14.02 -5.02 15.30
C LEU A 100 13.89 -6.37 15.97
N GLU A 101 14.98 -7.09 16.21
CA GLU A 101 14.99 -8.36 16.94
C GLU A 101 14.61 -8.19 18.41
N GLU A 102 15.12 -7.17 19.07
CA GLU A 102 14.82 -6.86 20.47
C GLU A 102 13.35 -6.44 20.65
N GLU A 103 12.81 -5.62 19.75
CA GLU A 103 11.38 -5.30 19.74
C GLU A 103 10.52 -6.54 19.48
N ALA A 104 10.92 -7.37 18.53
CA ALA A 104 10.21 -8.62 18.23
C ALA A 104 10.14 -9.57 19.43
N GLN A 105 11.20 -9.66 20.25
CA GLN A 105 11.21 -10.51 21.43
C GLN A 105 10.11 -10.17 22.45
N GLN A 106 9.66 -8.90 22.48
CA GLN A 106 8.56 -8.48 23.34
C GLN A 106 7.21 -9.05 22.91
N HIS A 107 7.09 -9.51 21.66
CA HIS A 107 5.88 -10.08 21.09
C HIS A 107 5.76 -11.61 21.27
N GLY A 108 6.71 -12.26 21.94
CA GLY A 108 6.67 -13.68 22.31
C GLY A 108 6.40 -14.60 21.11
N ALA A 109 5.29 -15.34 21.11
CA ALA A 109 4.95 -16.30 20.05
C ALA A 109 4.68 -15.62 18.69
N GLN A 110 4.44 -14.31 18.64
CA GLN A 110 4.19 -13.53 17.42
C GLN A 110 5.45 -12.80 16.92
N GLN A 111 6.62 -13.15 17.43
CA GLN A 111 7.89 -12.51 17.12
C GLN A 111 8.17 -12.46 15.62
N GLU A 112 7.97 -13.56 14.91
CA GLU A 112 8.22 -13.64 13.46
C GLU A 112 7.22 -12.81 12.66
N ASP A 113 5.96 -12.79 13.07
CA ASP A 113 4.93 -11.95 12.45
C ASP A 113 5.18 -10.45 12.66
N PHE A 114 5.76 -10.09 13.79
CA PHE A 114 6.24 -8.73 14.04
C PHE A 114 7.38 -8.38 13.09
N LEU A 115 8.40 -9.22 12.99
CA LEU A 115 9.56 -8.99 12.13
C LEU A 115 9.18 -8.81 10.65
N GLU A 116 8.22 -9.58 10.15
CA GLU A 116 7.75 -9.43 8.76
C GLU A 116 7.08 -8.09 8.47
N LYS A 117 6.49 -7.46 9.49
CA LYS A 117 5.83 -6.16 9.37
C LYS A 117 6.76 -5.01 9.66
N ALA A 118 7.81 -5.26 10.44
CA ALA A 118 8.69 -4.22 10.95
C ALA A 118 9.69 -3.74 9.89
N VAL A 119 10.02 -2.46 9.97
CA VAL A 119 10.99 -1.78 9.10
C VAL A 119 11.94 -0.95 9.96
N GLY A 120 13.23 -1.14 9.79
CA GLY A 120 14.26 -0.24 10.29
C GLY A 120 14.68 0.75 9.21
N ILE A 121 14.83 2.00 9.59
CA ILE A 121 15.21 3.09 8.69
C ILE A 121 16.40 3.81 9.32
N ALA A 122 17.52 3.94 8.59
CA ALA A 122 18.58 4.84 9.00
C ALA A 122 18.66 6.02 8.03
N LEU A 123 18.90 7.22 8.57
CA LEU A 123 18.94 8.46 7.82
C LEU A 123 20.14 9.29 8.25
N ASP A 124 21.00 9.70 7.31
CA ASP A 124 22.01 10.73 7.50
C ASP A 124 21.65 12.01 6.74
N GLU A 125 22.56 12.95 6.59
CA GLU A 125 22.29 14.24 5.93
C GLU A 125 21.99 14.14 4.44
N ARG A 126 22.26 12.99 3.79
CA ARG A 126 22.10 12.79 2.35
C ARG A 126 21.43 11.49 1.94
N HIS A 127 21.45 10.48 2.83
CA HIS A 127 21.07 9.13 2.48
C HIS A 127 20.03 8.56 3.41
N ILE A 128 19.29 7.62 2.88
CA ILE A 128 18.32 6.81 3.60
C ILE A 128 18.54 5.32 3.30
N LEU A 129 18.56 4.51 4.34
CA LEU A 129 18.74 3.06 4.30
C LEU A 129 17.49 2.39 4.90
N PHE A 130 16.98 1.38 4.24
CA PHE A 130 15.88 0.55 4.74
C PHE A 130 16.38 -0.84 5.09
N VAL A 131 15.92 -1.39 6.21
CA VAL A 131 16.22 -2.75 6.67
C VAL A 131 14.91 -3.46 6.99
N ARG A 132 14.70 -4.65 6.42
CA ARG A 132 13.51 -5.46 6.64
C ARG A 132 13.89 -6.93 6.82
N TYR A 133 13.06 -7.63 7.58
CA TYR A 133 13.10 -9.08 7.64
C TYR A 133 12.22 -9.71 6.55
N SER A 134 12.66 -10.82 5.98
CA SER A 134 11.87 -11.60 5.03
C SER A 134 12.03 -13.09 5.29
N LYS A 135 10.92 -13.81 5.35
CA LYS A 135 10.90 -15.28 5.35
C LYS A 135 11.30 -15.85 4.00
N ASN A 136 11.01 -15.11 2.92
CA ASN A 136 11.24 -15.54 1.54
C ASN A 136 11.98 -14.45 0.76
N ALA A 137 13.29 -14.47 0.82
CA ALA A 137 14.15 -13.49 0.14
C ALA A 137 13.99 -13.42 -1.40
N ARG A 138 13.28 -14.36 -2.02
CA ARG A 138 12.97 -14.32 -3.45
C ARG A 138 12.24 -13.04 -3.89
N ILE A 139 11.61 -12.33 -2.95
CA ILE A 139 10.73 -11.17 -3.24
C ILE A 139 11.50 -9.85 -3.22
N LEU A 140 12.67 -9.78 -2.60
CA LEU A 140 13.37 -8.51 -2.34
C LEU A 140 14.74 -8.37 -3.02
N SER A 141 15.28 -9.41 -3.63
CA SER A 141 16.53 -9.30 -4.35
C SER A 141 16.30 -9.18 -5.86
N LEU A 142 16.47 -7.95 -6.38
CA LEU A 142 16.93 -7.85 -7.77
C LEU A 142 18.28 -8.56 -7.82
N PRO A 143 18.52 -9.44 -8.80
CA PRO A 143 19.87 -9.90 -9.05
C PRO A 143 20.70 -8.65 -9.35
N VAL A 144 21.59 -8.27 -8.46
CA VAL A 144 22.77 -7.50 -8.88
C VAL A 144 23.38 -8.35 -9.97
N PRO A 145 23.61 -7.84 -11.20
CA PRO A 145 24.27 -8.61 -12.21
C PRO A 145 25.66 -8.99 -11.64
N ALA A 146 25.77 -10.18 -11.07
CA ALA A 146 27.05 -10.82 -10.93
C ALA A 146 27.49 -11.11 -12.37
N GLU A 147 28.73 -10.75 -12.72
CA GLU A 147 29.28 -11.14 -14.00
C GLU A 147 28.97 -12.63 -14.22
N PRO A 148 28.42 -13.01 -15.38
CA PRO A 148 27.97 -14.37 -15.60
C PRO A 148 29.19 -15.32 -15.46
N ALA A 149 29.23 -16.06 -14.38
CA ALA A 149 30.05 -17.25 -14.32
C ALA A 149 29.56 -18.17 -15.43
N GLN A 150 30.42 -18.44 -16.41
CA GLN A 150 30.13 -19.35 -17.52
C GLN A 150 29.58 -20.68 -16.97
N GLY A 151 28.33 -20.98 -17.16
CA GLY A 151 27.78 -22.30 -16.90
C GLY A 151 26.31 -22.41 -16.53
N ASP A 152 25.73 -21.45 -15.84
CA ASP A 152 24.33 -21.57 -15.37
C ASP A 152 23.42 -20.51 -16.00
N LEU A 153 22.60 -20.96 -16.95
CA LEU A 153 21.57 -20.14 -17.60
C LEU A 153 20.45 -19.69 -16.62
N PHE A 154 20.32 -20.35 -15.47
CA PHE A 154 19.38 -19.99 -14.40
C PHE A 154 19.99 -20.33 -13.04
N PRO A 155 20.70 -19.40 -12.37
CA PRO A 155 21.15 -19.66 -11.02
C PRO A 155 19.94 -19.90 -10.11
N GLU A 156 19.89 -21.07 -9.47
CA GLU A 156 18.94 -21.32 -8.39
C GLU A 156 19.19 -20.34 -7.26
N VAL A 157 18.42 -19.27 -7.20
CA VAL A 157 18.45 -18.34 -6.07
C VAL A 157 17.78 -19.06 -4.90
N LYS A 158 18.58 -19.63 -4.02
CA LYS A 158 18.10 -20.22 -2.76
C LYS A 158 17.44 -19.09 -1.95
N PRO A 159 16.21 -19.29 -1.45
CA PRO A 159 15.57 -18.30 -0.59
C PRO A 159 16.40 -18.11 0.68
N GLN A 160 16.93 -16.92 0.88
CA GLN A 160 17.64 -16.57 2.09
C GLN A 160 16.66 -15.96 3.08
N ARG A 161 16.36 -16.69 4.14
CA ARG A 161 15.64 -16.17 5.30
C ARG A 161 16.54 -15.19 6.04
N GLY A 162 16.03 -14.01 6.36
CA GLY A 162 16.77 -13.06 7.18
C GLY A 162 16.56 -11.59 6.81
N PHE A 163 17.39 -10.76 7.42
CA PHE A 163 17.35 -9.33 7.21
C PHE A 163 18.02 -8.92 5.90
N GLN A 164 17.34 -8.06 5.17
CA GLN A 164 17.80 -7.47 3.93
C GLN A 164 17.82 -5.96 4.05
N SER A 165 18.72 -5.31 3.32
CA SER A 165 18.82 -3.86 3.26
C SER A 165 18.64 -3.36 1.84
N GLN A 166 17.98 -2.22 1.70
CA GLN A 166 17.82 -1.49 0.46
C GLN A 166 18.41 -0.08 0.62
N GLY A 167 19.27 0.30 -0.29
CA GLY A 167 20.02 1.53 -0.22
C GLY A 167 21.48 1.29 0.20
N PRO A 168 22.22 2.34 0.64
CA PRO A 168 21.71 3.69 0.90
C PRO A 168 21.28 4.41 -0.38
N PHE A 169 20.10 5.01 -0.35
CA PHE A 169 19.60 5.84 -1.45
C PHE A 169 19.83 7.32 -1.11
N ALA A 170 20.07 8.15 -2.11
CA ALA A 170 20.02 9.60 -1.90
C ALA A 170 18.60 10.03 -1.43
N ILE A 171 18.54 11.04 -0.58
CA ILE A 171 17.27 11.64 -0.16
C ILE A 171 16.65 12.36 -1.36
N THR A 172 15.61 11.78 -1.93
CA THR A 172 14.89 12.25 -3.10
C THR A 172 13.38 12.08 -2.90
N ALA A 173 12.57 12.60 -3.79
CA ALA A 173 11.14 12.35 -3.77
C ALA A 173 10.80 10.84 -3.78
N SER A 174 11.56 10.04 -4.54
CA SER A 174 11.35 8.59 -4.66
C SER A 174 11.66 7.86 -3.35
N SER A 175 12.81 8.12 -2.73
CA SER A 175 13.19 7.48 -1.47
C SER A 175 12.29 7.91 -0.31
N LEU A 176 11.81 9.15 -0.30
CA LEU A 176 10.84 9.62 0.69
C LEU A 176 9.44 9.06 0.46
N ASN A 177 9.01 8.85 -0.79
CA ASN A 177 7.78 8.10 -1.05
C ASN A 177 7.86 6.69 -0.46
N SER A 178 8.98 6.00 -0.62
CA SER A 178 9.21 4.69 -0.01
C SER A 178 9.12 4.76 1.52
N LEU A 179 9.74 5.76 2.14
CA LEU A 179 9.61 6.02 3.58
C LEU A 179 8.15 6.18 3.99
N LEU A 180 7.40 7.05 3.32
CA LEU A 180 6.00 7.33 3.65
C LEU A 180 5.11 6.10 3.51
N ILE A 181 5.36 5.27 2.49
CA ILE A 181 4.65 4.01 2.30
C ILE A 181 4.96 3.05 3.45
N TYR A 182 6.24 2.88 3.83
CA TYR A 182 6.62 2.01 4.93
C TYR A 182 6.00 2.47 6.25
N VAL A 183 6.14 3.75 6.59
CA VAL A 183 5.57 4.32 7.81
C VAL A 183 4.04 4.14 7.83
N ARG A 184 3.37 4.45 6.73
CA ARG A 184 1.93 4.26 6.65
C ARG A 184 1.52 2.79 6.65
N SER A 185 2.26 1.91 6.02
CA SER A 185 1.99 0.47 6.02
C SER A 185 2.14 -0.13 7.41
N ALA A 186 3.17 0.26 8.13
CA ALA A 186 3.45 -0.21 9.47
C ALA A 186 2.50 0.37 10.53
N ALA A 187 1.96 1.56 10.31
CA ALA A 187 0.95 2.18 11.17
C ALA A 187 -0.48 1.65 10.90
N ARG A 188 -0.66 0.80 9.88
CA ARG A 188 -1.98 0.34 9.46
C ARG A 188 -2.57 -0.72 10.37
N ARG A 189 -3.90 -0.67 10.46
CA ARG A 189 -4.69 -1.76 11.00
C ARG A 189 -4.60 -2.98 10.07
N PRO A 190 -4.62 -4.20 10.59
CA PRO A 190 -4.55 -5.41 9.77
C PRO A 190 -5.71 -5.45 8.78
N LEU A 191 -5.45 -5.95 7.57
CA LEU A 191 -6.46 -6.12 6.52
C LEU A 191 -7.38 -7.29 6.91
N THR A 192 -8.37 -7.01 7.73
CA THR A 192 -9.39 -7.98 8.16
C THR A 192 -10.69 -7.74 7.40
N ALA A 193 -11.53 -8.78 7.30
CA ALA A 193 -12.86 -8.65 6.71
C ALA A 193 -13.69 -7.56 7.40
N GLY A 194 -13.61 -7.43 8.73
CA GLY A 194 -14.30 -6.39 9.49
C GLY A 194 -13.80 -4.99 9.14
N TYR A 195 -12.49 -4.81 9.01
CA TYR A 195 -11.92 -3.52 8.60
C TYR A 195 -12.32 -3.15 7.16
N LEU A 196 -12.23 -4.10 6.22
CA LEU A 196 -12.69 -3.89 4.84
C LEU A 196 -14.17 -3.52 4.77
N ALA A 197 -15.02 -4.19 5.56
CA ALA A 197 -16.45 -3.87 5.65
C ALA A 197 -16.68 -2.46 6.20
N THR A 198 -15.87 -1.98 7.13
CA THR A 198 -15.96 -0.61 7.65
C THR A 198 -15.51 0.43 6.62
N VAL A 199 -14.37 0.20 5.95
CA VAL A 199 -13.78 1.20 5.04
C VAL A 199 -14.46 1.21 3.66
N PHE A 200 -14.93 0.05 3.19
CA PHE A 200 -15.57 -0.09 1.88
C PHE A 200 -17.04 -0.51 1.97
N GLY A 201 -17.60 -0.52 3.17
CA GLY A 201 -19.02 -0.80 3.39
C GLY A 201 -19.91 0.37 2.98
N PRO A 202 -21.24 0.13 2.96
CA PRO A 202 -22.21 1.10 2.45
C PRO A 202 -22.30 2.41 3.26
N GLU A 203 -21.80 2.43 4.48
CA GLU A 203 -21.77 3.64 5.30
C GLU A 203 -20.61 4.58 4.95
N HIS A 204 -19.60 4.06 4.26
CA HIS A 204 -18.41 4.86 3.92
C HIS A 204 -18.67 5.75 2.68
N PRO A 205 -18.25 7.03 2.70
CA PRO A 205 -18.50 7.96 1.60
C PRO A 205 -17.99 7.49 0.24
N VAL A 206 -16.84 6.81 0.20
CA VAL A 206 -16.25 6.27 -1.05
C VAL A 206 -17.14 5.20 -1.67
N ALA A 207 -17.64 4.25 -0.87
CA ALA A 207 -18.55 3.22 -1.36
C ALA A 207 -19.86 3.82 -1.87
N ARG A 208 -20.43 4.78 -1.13
CA ARG A 208 -21.63 5.49 -1.55
C ARG A 208 -21.45 6.19 -2.88
N LEU A 209 -20.36 6.97 -3.03
CA LEU A 209 -20.06 7.68 -4.27
C LEU A 209 -19.90 6.71 -5.44
N LEU A 210 -19.04 5.70 -5.31
CA LEU A 210 -18.75 4.77 -6.39
C LEU A 210 -19.98 3.93 -6.79
N VAL A 211 -20.72 3.41 -5.82
CA VAL A 211 -21.95 2.64 -6.09
C VAL A 211 -23.00 3.51 -6.75
N SER A 212 -23.17 4.78 -6.34
CA SER A 212 -24.12 5.70 -6.96
C SER A 212 -23.76 6.01 -8.41
N GLU A 213 -22.48 6.24 -8.72
CA GLU A 213 -21.99 6.47 -10.08
C GLU A 213 -22.13 5.21 -10.96
N LEU A 214 -21.79 4.04 -10.42
CA LEU A 214 -21.98 2.76 -11.12
C LEU A 214 -23.45 2.46 -11.36
N TYR A 215 -24.36 2.77 -10.40
CA TYR A 215 -25.79 2.64 -10.59
C TYR A 215 -26.29 3.55 -11.73
N ALA A 216 -25.86 4.81 -11.73
CA ALA A 216 -26.20 5.75 -12.79
C ALA A 216 -25.66 5.29 -14.16
N ALA A 217 -24.42 4.79 -14.20
CA ALA A 217 -23.81 4.23 -15.41
C ALA A 217 -24.56 2.97 -15.90
N ALA A 218 -24.88 2.04 -15.01
CA ALA A 218 -25.65 0.83 -15.33
C ALA A 218 -27.04 1.18 -15.87
N THR A 219 -27.73 2.16 -15.26
CA THR A 219 -29.04 2.62 -15.72
C THR A 219 -28.97 3.22 -17.12
N ARG A 220 -27.93 4.03 -17.41
CA ARG A 220 -27.68 4.54 -18.77
C ARG A 220 -27.29 3.43 -19.74
N GLY A 221 -26.45 2.51 -19.27
CA GLY A 221 -25.90 1.41 -20.04
C GLY A 221 -26.94 0.38 -20.49
N GLN A 222 -28.08 0.25 -19.80
CA GLN A 222 -29.18 -0.61 -20.23
C GLN A 222 -29.84 -0.14 -21.55
N ARG A 223 -29.55 1.06 -21.99
CA ARG A 223 -29.92 1.53 -23.34
C ARG A 223 -28.96 0.93 -24.37
N ARG A 224 -29.31 -0.27 -24.85
CA ARG A 224 -28.46 -1.12 -25.72
C ARG A 224 -27.89 -0.41 -26.96
N SER A 225 -28.61 0.59 -27.48
CA SER A 225 -28.17 1.37 -28.64
C SER A 225 -26.95 2.26 -28.39
N GLN A 226 -26.76 2.69 -27.12
CA GLN A 226 -25.66 3.60 -26.77
C GLN A 226 -24.48 2.87 -26.09
N PHE A 227 -24.76 1.80 -25.34
CA PHE A 227 -23.76 1.10 -24.53
C PHE A 227 -23.94 -0.43 -24.63
N PRO A 228 -23.72 -1.03 -25.81
CA PRO A 228 -24.05 -2.45 -26.05
C PRO A 228 -23.30 -3.40 -25.09
N ARG A 229 -22.06 -3.09 -24.74
CA ARG A 229 -21.25 -3.91 -23.83
C ARG A 229 -21.85 -3.95 -22.41
N VAL A 230 -22.17 -2.78 -21.84
CA VAL A 230 -22.80 -2.70 -20.51
C VAL A 230 -24.15 -3.42 -20.47
N ALA A 231 -24.95 -3.26 -21.54
CA ALA A 231 -26.24 -3.95 -21.66
C ALA A 231 -26.05 -5.48 -21.65
N THR A 232 -25.11 -5.99 -22.44
CA THR A 232 -24.81 -7.43 -22.49
C THR A 232 -24.35 -7.96 -21.14
N PHE A 233 -23.43 -7.29 -20.45
CA PHE A 233 -22.98 -7.70 -19.12
C PHE A 233 -24.11 -7.69 -18.09
N TYR A 234 -24.99 -6.67 -18.13
CA TYR A 234 -26.14 -6.61 -17.25
C TYR A 234 -27.11 -7.76 -17.51
N GLU A 235 -27.43 -8.07 -18.77
CA GLU A 235 -28.32 -9.18 -19.16
C GLU A 235 -27.76 -10.54 -18.69
N GLU A 236 -26.46 -10.79 -18.90
CA GLU A 236 -25.81 -12.02 -18.43
C GLU A 236 -25.78 -12.13 -16.92
N TRP A 237 -25.46 -11.02 -16.22
CA TRP A 237 -25.49 -10.96 -14.78
C TRP A 237 -26.93 -11.23 -14.25
N ASP A 238 -27.94 -10.60 -14.82
CA ASP A 238 -29.36 -10.81 -14.43
C ASP A 238 -29.78 -12.26 -14.64
N ARG A 239 -29.33 -12.88 -15.74
CA ARG A 239 -29.59 -14.30 -16.01
C ARG A 239 -28.96 -15.21 -14.95
N LEU A 240 -27.69 -15.02 -14.62
CA LEU A 240 -26.97 -15.82 -13.63
C LEU A 240 -27.54 -15.58 -12.22
N PHE A 241 -27.77 -14.33 -11.87
CA PHE A 241 -28.29 -13.94 -10.57
C PHE A 241 -29.75 -14.39 -10.36
N GLY A 242 -30.54 -14.34 -11.43
CA GLY A 242 -31.92 -14.85 -11.44
C GLY A 242 -32.02 -16.34 -11.15
N VAL A 243 -31.05 -17.13 -11.61
CA VAL A 243 -30.96 -18.57 -11.28
C VAL A 243 -30.72 -18.80 -9.79
N VAL A 244 -29.92 -17.93 -9.14
CA VAL A 244 -29.55 -18.08 -7.72
C VAL A 244 -30.64 -17.54 -6.78
N TYR A 245 -31.23 -16.40 -7.09
CA TYR A 245 -32.14 -15.68 -6.18
C TYR A 245 -33.63 -15.73 -6.55
N GLY A 246 -33.93 -16.17 -7.77
CA GLY A 246 -35.29 -16.36 -8.24
C GLY A 246 -36.10 -15.04 -8.38
N GLU A 247 -37.39 -15.18 -8.75
CA GLU A 247 -38.31 -14.05 -9.01
C GLU A 247 -38.68 -13.22 -7.77
N LYS A 248 -38.25 -13.61 -6.57
CA LYS A 248 -38.59 -12.95 -5.32
C LYS A 248 -38.01 -11.55 -5.18
N LEU A 249 -36.95 -11.23 -5.91
CA LEU A 249 -36.26 -9.92 -5.88
C LEU A 249 -37.15 -8.77 -6.40
N ASP A 250 -38.01 -9.04 -7.38
CA ASP A 250 -38.85 -8.00 -7.99
C ASP A 250 -39.98 -7.52 -7.06
N LYS A 251 -40.26 -8.24 -5.95
CA LYS A 251 -41.27 -7.92 -4.96
C LYS A 251 -40.74 -7.33 -3.66
N ALA A 252 -39.42 -7.08 -3.58
CA ALA A 252 -38.73 -6.64 -2.35
C ALA A 252 -38.70 -5.12 -2.22
N GLU A 253 -39.85 -4.41 -2.27
CA GLU A 253 -39.91 -2.94 -2.19
C GLU A 253 -39.20 -2.39 -0.94
N LYS A 254 -39.49 -2.99 0.23
CA LYS A 254 -38.87 -2.55 1.50
C LYS A 254 -37.37 -2.71 1.50
N ALA A 255 -36.84 -3.86 1.02
CA ALA A 255 -35.39 -4.08 0.92
C ALA A 255 -34.74 -3.12 -0.09
N THR A 256 -35.44 -2.77 -1.16
CA THR A 256 -34.98 -1.79 -2.15
C THR A 256 -34.85 -0.39 -1.54
N GLU A 257 -35.82 0.04 -0.75
CA GLU A 257 -35.77 1.34 -0.06
C GLU A 257 -34.63 1.38 0.99
N GLU A 258 -34.50 0.32 1.78
CA GLU A 258 -33.41 0.21 2.75
C GLU A 258 -32.03 0.26 2.08
N ALA A 259 -31.82 -0.51 1.01
CA ALA A 259 -30.60 -0.49 0.24
C ALA A 259 -30.34 0.87 -0.42
N ALA A 260 -31.38 1.53 -0.95
CA ALA A 260 -31.26 2.88 -1.51
C ALA A 260 -30.76 3.89 -0.47
N LYS A 261 -31.30 3.83 0.74
CA LYS A 261 -30.89 4.71 1.85
C LYS A 261 -29.44 4.47 2.25
N LEU A 262 -28.98 3.21 2.32
CA LEU A 262 -27.61 2.87 2.66
C LEU A 262 -26.59 3.52 1.70
N TYR A 263 -26.90 3.52 0.41
CA TYR A 263 -26.04 4.10 -0.62
C TYR A 263 -26.40 5.54 -1.01
N SER A 264 -27.28 6.19 -0.24
CA SER A 264 -27.72 7.58 -0.49
C SER A 264 -28.31 7.79 -1.89
N LEU A 265 -29.01 6.81 -2.40
CA LEU A 265 -29.68 6.86 -3.70
C LEU A 265 -31.10 7.46 -3.58
N PRO A 266 -31.65 8.03 -4.66
CA PRO A 266 -33.01 8.54 -4.68
C PRO A 266 -34.04 7.40 -4.51
N THR A 267 -35.30 7.75 -4.20
CA THR A 267 -36.39 6.80 -4.17
C THR A 267 -36.75 6.31 -5.57
N GLY A 268 -37.33 5.11 -5.69
CA GLY A 268 -37.77 4.55 -6.98
C GLY A 268 -36.68 3.89 -7.80
N ILE A 269 -35.60 3.46 -7.18
CA ILE A 269 -34.51 2.70 -7.84
C ILE A 269 -34.96 1.26 -8.17
N ARG A 270 -34.26 0.65 -9.10
CA ARG A 270 -34.40 -0.77 -9.41
C ARG A 270 -33.40 -1.59 -8.60
N LEU A 271 -33.89 -2.52 -7.77
CA LEU A 271 -33.03 -3.33 -6.90
C LEU A 271 -31.98 -4.13 -7.68
N LYS A 272 -32.39 -4.78 -8.78
CA LYS A 272 -31.44 -5.53 -9.64
C LYS A 272 -30.31 -4.64 -10.17
N THR A 273 -30.62 -3.44 -10.62
CA THR A 273 -29.58 -2.49 -11.12
C THR A 273 -28.67 -2.04 -9.99
N LEU A 274 -29.20 -1.84 -8.77
CA LEU A 274 -28.38 -1.53 -7.60
C LEU A 274 -27.47 -2.70 -7.23
N LEU A 275 -27.98 -3.92 -7.19
CA LEU A 275 -27.19 -5.11 -6.90
C LEU A 275 -26.09 -5.34 -7.94
N PHE A 276 -26.38 -5.12 -9.22
CA PHE A 276 -25.36 -5.13 -10.27
C PHE A 276 -24.26 -4.10 -10.02
N ALA A 277 -24.63 -2.86 -9.66
CA ALA A 277 -23.65 -1.80 -9.33
C ALA A 277 -22.81 -2.16 -8.11
N ILE A 278 -23.41 -2.74 -7.06
CA ILE A 278 -22.71 -3.20 -5.86
C ILE A 278 -21.73 -4.33 -6.20
N HIS A 279 -22.15 -5.33 -6.97
CA HIS A 279 -21.27 -6.43 -7.37
C HIS A 279 -20.11 -5.92 -8.24
N THR A 280 -20.38 -5.03 -9.18
CA THR A 280 -19.35 -4.37 -10.00
C THR A 280 -18.35 -3.60 -9.12
N PHE A 281 -18.82 -2.86 -8.13
CA PHE A 281 -17.98 -2.15 -7.18
C PHE A 281 -17.04 -3.10 -6.42
N TYR A 282 -17.58 -4.19 -5.86
CA TYR A 282 -16.74 -5.12 -5.10
C TYR A 282 -15.79 -5.92 -6.00
N ALA A 283 -16.21 -6.32 -7.21
CA ALA A 283 -15.32 -6.96 -8.16
C ALA A 283 -14.15 -6.06 -8.54
N PHE A 284 -14.42 -4.79 -8.84
CA PHE A 284 -13.40 -3.78 -9.11
C PHE A 284 -12.48 -3.54 -7.90
N LEU A 285 -13.05 -3.39 -6.70
CA LEU A 285 -12.30 -3.22 -5.47
C LEU A 285 -11.34 -4.40 -5.21
N MET A 286 -11.81 -5.64 -5.41
CA MET A 286 -10.97 -6.83 -5.24
C MET A 286 -9.81 -6.87 -6.23
N LYS A 287 -10.00 -6.44 -7.49
CA LYS A 287 -8.93 -6.31 -8.48
C LYS A 287 -7.90 -5.25 -8.04
N LEU A 288 -8.36 -4.09 -7.54
CA LEU A 288 -7.47 -3.06 -7.02
C LEU A 288 -6.68 -3.53 -5.80
N ILE A 289 -7.31 -4.22 -4.86
CA ILE A 289 -6.62 -4.79 -3.69
C ILE A 289 -5.57 -5.82 -4.13
N ALA A 290 -5.94 -6.70 -5.05
CA ALA A 290 -5.02 -7.73 -5.53
C ALA A 290 -3.80 -7.14 -6.23
N ILE A 291 -3.98 -6.18 -7.15
CA ILE A 291 -2.84 -5.54 -7.85
C ILE A 291 -1.96 -4.73 -6.90
N GLU A 292 -2.56 -4.08 -5.90
CA GLU A 292 -1.83 -3.33 -4.87
C GLU A 292 -0.98 -4.26 -4.00
N LEU A 293 -1.54 -5.39 -3.56
CA LEU A 293 -0.79 -6.40 -2.80
C LEU A 293 0.37 -6.99 -3.62
N LEU A 294 0.17 -7.22 -4.91
CA LEU A 294 1.22 -7.69 -5.80
C LEU A 294 2.33 -6.64 -6.01
N ALA A 295 1.95 -5.37 -6.18
CA ALA A 295 2.90 -4.28 -6.26
C ALA A 295 3.76 -4.17 -4.99
N LEU A 296 3.13 -4.28 -3.81
CA LEU A 296 3.84 -4.27 -2.53
C LEU A 296 4.78 -5.46 -2.33
N GLN A 297 4.49 -6.61 -2.93
CA GLN A 297 5.30 -7.83 -2.77
C GLN A 297 6.49 -7.91 -3.75
N ARG A 298 6.38 -7.34 -4.94
CA ARG A 298 7.31 -7.59 -6.03
C ARG A 298 8.20 -6.40 -6.38
N ASP A 299 7.72 -5.19 -6.19
CA ASP A 299 8.50 -4.02 -6.54
C ASP A 299 9.49 -3.69 -5.43
N THR A 300 10.78 -3.65 -5.77
CA THR A 300 11.85 -3.16 -4.89
C THR A 300 11.72 -1.68 -4.58
N GLN A 301 11.06 -0.93 -5.45
CA GLN A 301 10.52 0.40 -5.16
C GLN A 301 9.04 0.19 -4.91
N VAL A 302 8.59 0.52 -3.69
CA VAL A 302 7.19 0.40 -3.31
C VAL A 302 6.37 1.39 -4.12
N THR A 303 5.95 0.95 -5.31
CA THR A 303 5.07 1.73 -6.17
C THR A 303 3.64 1.28 -5.93
N SER A 304 2.82 2.19 -5.41
CA SER A 304 1.38 1.96 -5.32
C SER A 304 0.76 2.06 -6.70
N PHE A 305 0.08 1.02 -7.16
CA PHE A 305 -0.69 1.06 -8.39
C PHE A 305 -1.80 2.11 -8.30
N VAL A 306 -2.58 2.08 -7.21
CA VAL A 306 -3.68 3.02 -6.96
C VAL A 306 -3.15 4.44 -6.78
N GLY A 307 -2.02 4.60 -6.07
CA GLY A 307 -1.36 5.90 -5.92
C GLY A 307 -0.90 6.48 -7.25
N GLY A 308 -0.43 5.62 -8.15
CA GLY A 308 -0.05 6.03 -9.52
C GLY A 308 -1.22 6.57 -10.33
N LEU A 309 -2.44 6.07 -10.13
CA LEU A 309 -3.63 6.57 -10.83
C LEU A 309 -3.92 8.04 -10.52
N ALA A 310 -3.65 8.49 -9.30
CA ALA A 310 -3.92 9.86 -8.87
C ALA A 310 -3.06 10.92 -9.60
N ALA A 311 -1.96 10.51 -10.22
CA ALA A 311 -1.06 11.39 -10.98
C ALA A 311 -1.36 11.44 -12.49
N LEU A 312 -2.33 10.64 -12.96
CA LEU A 312 -2.68 10.52 -14.38
C LEU A 312 -3.89 11.40 -14.73
N ASP A 313 -3.95 11.79 -15.98
CA ASP A 313 -5.16 12.34 -16.59
C ASP A 313 -6.20 11.24 -16.88
N ASP A 314 -7.39 11.61 -17.32
CA ASP A 314 -8.50 10.67 -17.61
C ASP A 314 -8.10 9.60 -18.62
N SER A 315 -7.28 9.94 -19.62
CA SER A 315 -6.82 8.98 -20.63
C SER A 315 -5.82 7.97 -20.06
N GLY A 316 -4.91 8.44 -19.21
CA GLY A 316 -3.96 7.60 -18.49
C GLY A 316 -4.63 6.68 -17.48
N VAL A 317 -5.61 7.18 -16.73
CA VAL A 317 -6.42 6.35 -15.80
C VAL A 317 -7.15 5.27 -16.61
N LYS A 318 -7.79 5.61 -17.72
CA LYS A 318 -8.49 4.65 -18.57
C LYS A 318 -7.54 3.56 -19.11
N ALA A 319 -6.36 3.94 -19.57
CA ALA A 319 -5.35 2.98 -20.03
C ALA A 319 -4.92 2.02 -18.91
N LYS A 320 -4.65 2.54 -17.72
CA LYS A 320 -4.28 1.73 -16.55
C LYS A 320 -5.41 0.80 -16.08
N LEU A 321 -6.64 1.26 -16.09
CA LEU A 321 -7.79 0.40 -15.77
C LEU A 321 -8.01 -0.69 -16.83
N SER A 322 -7.70 -0.41 -18.10
CA SER A 322 -7.73 -1.43 -19.17
C SER A 322 -6.67 -2.53 -18.98
N GLU A 323 -5.53 -2.21 -18.37
CA GLU A 323 -4.53 -3.24 -17.96
C GLU A 323 -5.10 -4.19 -16.90
N LEU A 324 -5.90 -3.68 -15.95
CA LEU A 324 -6.60 -4.52 -14.98
C LEU A 324 -7.69 -5.37 -15.64
N GLU A 325 -8.45 -4.77 -16.53
CA GLU A 325 -9.54 -5.44 -17.24
C GLU A 325 -9.02 -6.56 -18.15
N SER A 326 -7.92 -6.35 -18.85
CA SER A 326 -7.28 -7.37 -19.71
C SER A 326 -6.50 -8.43 -18.94
N GLY A 327 -6.24 -8.20 -17.66
CA GLY A 327 -5.40 -9.07 -16.85
C GLY A 327 -3.89 -8.90 -17.08
N SER A 328 -3.46 -8.03 -18.01
CA SER A 328 -2.04 -7.83 -18.30
C SER A 328 -1.25 -7.37 -17.09
N GLY A 329 -1.82 -6.48 -16.26
CA GLY A 329 -1.21 -6.04 -15.02
C GLY A 329 -0.92 -7.17 -14.02
N PHE A 330 -1.70 -8.25 -14.05
CA PHE A 330 -1.47 -9.46 -13.24
C PHE A 330 -0.47 -10.40 -13.91
N GLN A 331 -0.56 -10.56 -15.23
CA GLN A 331 0.36 -11.41 -16.01
C GLN A 331 1.79 -10.91 -15.92
N ASP A 332 2.02 -9.61 -16.04
CA ASP A 332 3.34 -8.98 -15.87
C ASP A 332 3.94 -9.25 -14.48
N ARG A 333 3.08 -9.54 -13.50
CA ARG A 333 3.46 -9.91 -12.14
C ARG A 333 3.43 -11.44 -11.89
N GLY A 334 3.30 -12.25 -12.96
CA GLY A 334 3.40 -13.70 -12.97
C GLY A 334 2.16 -14.43 -12.47
N ILE A 335 0.99 -13.79 -12.53
CA ILE A 335 -0.31 -14.43 -12.27
C ILE A 335 -1.07 -14.47 -13.60
N ALA A 336 -0.99 -15.61 -14.28
CA ALA A 336 -1.55 -15.76 -15.62
C ALA A 336 -3.08 -15.93 -15.65
N ASN A 337 -3.67 -16.42 -14.57
CA ASN A 337 -5.07 -16.85 -14.53
C ASN A 337 -5.94 -16.12 -13.51
N PHE A 338 -5.55 -14.91 -13.08
CA PHE A 338 -6.31 -14.15 -12.06
C PHE A 338 -7.74 -13.81 -12.50
N LEU A 339 -7.93 -13.54 -13.80
CA LEU A 339 -9.23 -13.20 -14.37
C LEU A 339 -9.93 -14.40 -15.03
N GLU A 340 -9.36 -15.59 -14.95
CA GLU A 340 -9.96 -16.79 -15.52
C GLU A 340 -11.28 -17.07 -14.80
N ALA A 341 -12.38 -17.13 -15.55
CA ALA A 341 -13.76 -17.22 -15.05
C ALA A 341 -14.28 -16.00 -14.27
N ASP A 342 -13.61 -14.83 -14.34
CA ASP A 342 -14.16 -13.61 -13.76
C ASP A 342 -15.24 -13.02 -14.69
N PHE A 343 -16.47 -12.94 -14.17
CA PHE A 343 -17.61 -12.39 -14.90
C PHE A 343 -17.45 -10.88 -15.23
N PHE A 344 -16.71 -10.13 -14.40
CA PHE A 344 -16.52 -8.70 -14.54
C PHE A 344 -15.19 -8.30 -15.24
N SER A 345 -14.54 -9.24 -15.92
CA SER A 345 -13.33 -8.98 -16.72
C SER A 345 -13.64 -8.57 -18.15
#